data_c7da5bd1e1899d23c2a2caa8a8174234
#
_entry.id   c7da5bd1e1899d23c2a2caa8a8174234
#
_cell.length_a   1.000
_cell.length_b   1.000
_cell.length_c   1.000
_cell.angle_alpha   90.00
_cell.angle_beta   90.00
_cell.angle_gamma   90.00
#
_symmetry.space_group_name_H-M   'P 1'
#
loop_
_entity.id
_entity.type
_entity.pdbx_description
1 polymer ?
#
loop_
_entity_poly.entity_id
_entity_poly.type
_entity_poly.pdbx_seq_one_letter_code
_entity_poly.pdbx_strand_id
1 'polypeptide(L)'
;MKFSIQKELVDVAGRRLGRAGMLETPHGVIHTPAFVSVGTKAAVKALTPEQVKSLGAEVVLANTYHLYLEPGAERIKSFGGLHKFMNWSGPIMTDSGGFQVFSLGAAYGKQVSKVANQKNLRALPASGLRRDEDFFDAAPSLVKISEDGVSFRSHIDGSLHYITPEKSIEIQHNLGADIIFAFDECTSPTEDFRYQEEALERTHRWARRSLEVHKLKVNSKTQALFGIVQGGREESLRKRSAEFMASLSPPAGGFDGFGIGGSFAKEDMETAVKWVNEVLPKEKPRHLLGIGEPEDLFM
;
A
#
# COMPACT_ATOMS: atom_id res chain seq x y z
N MET A 1 -16.97 -8.93 -2.29
CA MET A 1 -17.02 -7.63 -1.61
C MET A 1 -17.91 -6.68 -2.41
N LYS A 2 -18.66 -5.76 -1.75
CA LYS A 2 -19.54 -4.80 -2.43
C LYS A 2 -19.32 -3.41 -1.85
N PHE A 3 -19.14 -2.41 -2.70
CA PHE A 3 -19.10 -1.01 -2.32
C PHE A 3 -20.32 -0.28 -2.84
N SER A 4 -20.97 0.53 -1.99
CA SER A 4 -22.13 1.34 -2.37
C SER A 4 -21.97 2.77 -1.86
N ILE A 5 -22.17 3.75 -2.76
CA ILE A 5 -22.16 5.16 -2.40
C ILE A 5 -23.52 5.50 -1.80
N GLN A 6 -23.51 6.03 -0.58
CA GLN A 6 -24.72 6.42 0.16
C GLN A 6 -25.04 7.91 -0.01
N LYS A 7 -23.99 8.74 -0.06
CA LYS A 7 -24.14 10.19 -0.22
C LYS A 7 -22.92 10.77 -0.93
N GLU A 8 -23.16 11.75 -1.78
CA GLU A 8 -22.09 12.55 -2.40
C GLU A 8 -22.17 13.99 -1.87
N LEU A 9 -21.00 14.56 -1.60
CA LEU A 9 -20.84 15.98 -1.33
C LEU A 9 -20.47 16.68 -2.63
N VAL A 10 -21.30 17.63 -3.05
CA VAL A 10 -21.06 18.44 -4.24
C VAL A 10 -21.10 19.91 -3.86
N ASP A 11 -20.26 20.73 -4.51
CA ASP A 11 -20.29 22.18 -4.34
C ASP A 11 -21.40 22.83 -5.16
N VAL A 12 -21.50 24.15 -5.04
CA VAL A 12 -22.50 24.97 -5.76
C VAL A 12 -22.31 24.95 -7.29
N ALA A 13 -21.14 24.56 -7.78
CA ALA A 13 -20.82 24.39 -9.20
C ALA A 13 -21.01 22.95 -9.69
N GLY A 14 -21.54 22.06 -8.84
CA GLY A 14 -21.73 20.63 -9.16
C GLY A 14 -20.46 19.79 -9.14
N ARG A 15 -19.34 20.32 -8.62
CA ARG A 15 -18.09 19.55 -8.48
C ARG A 15 -18.20 18.66 -7.25
N ARG A 16 -17.81 17.39 -7.41
CA ARG A 16 -17.78 16.42 -6.30
C ARG A 16 -16.60 16.70 -5.42
N LEU A 17 -16.84 16.94 -4.13
CA LEU A 17 -15.84 17.16 -3.09
C LEU A 17 -15.55 15.92 -2.26
N GLY A 18 -16.55 15.03 -2.13
CA GLY A 18 -16.38 13.82 -1.34
C GLY A 18 -17.58 12.88 -1.49
N ARG A 19 -17.48 11.73 -0.85
CA ARG A 19 -18.57 10.75 -0.81
C ARG A 19 -18.53 9.96 0.48
N ALA A 20 -19.70 9.62 1.01
CA ALA A 20 -19.88 8.61 2.04
C ALA A 20 -20.40 7.33 1.40
N GLY A 21 -19.94 6.18 1.88
CA GLY A 21 -20.32 4.88 1.34
C GLY A 21 -20.23 3.76 2.36
N MET A 22 -20.60 2.56 1.93
CA MET A 22 -20.50 1.34 2.70
C MET A 22 -19.71 0.31 1.91
N LEU A 23 -18.72 -0.29 2.54
CA LEU A 23 -17.90 -1.37 1.99
C LEU A 23 -18.19 -2.65 2.76
N GLU A 24 -18.94 -3.57 2.14
CA GLU A 24 -19.31 -4.85 2.71
C GLU A 24 -18.17 -5.85 2.53
N THR A 25 -17.72 -6.45 3.62
CA THR A 25 -16.71 -7.52 3.67
C THR A 25 -17.27 -8.76 4.35
N PRO A 26 -16.62 -9.93 4.26
CA PRO A 26 -17.04 -11.13 4.99
C PRO A 26 -17.11 -10.95 6.51
N HIS A 27 -16.32 -10.04 7.07
CA HIS A 27 -16.25 -9.82 8.52
C HIS A 27 -16.93 -8.53 8.99
N GLY A 28 -17.72 -7.88 8.14
CA GLY A 28 -18.50 -6.70 8.53
C GLY A 28 -18.48 -5.59 7.49
N VAL A 29 -19.06 -4.46 7.87
CA VAL A 29 -19.19 -3.28 7.02
C VAL A 29 -18.24 -2.20 7.48
N ILE A 30 -17.61 -1.52 6.51
CA ILE A 30 -16.81 -0.32 6.73
C ILE A 30 -17.61 0.87 6.19
N HIS A 31 -17.97 1.82 7.05
CA HIS A 31 -18.59 3.08 6.67
C HIS A 31 -17.52 4.08 6.26
N THR A 32 -17.53 4.51 5.01
CA THR A 32 -16.52 5.43 4.49
C THR A 32 -17.04 6.88 4.44
N PRO A 33 -16.16 7.87 4.72
CA PRO A 33 -14.73 7.75 5.01
C PRO A 33 -14.46 7.08 6.37
N ALA A 34 -13.44 6.22 6.41
CA ALA A 34 -13.03 5.51 7.62
C ALA A 34 -11.54 5.66 7.87
N PHE A 35 -11.16 5.82 9.13
CA PHE A 35 -9.77 5.71 9.55
C PHE A 35 -9.40 4.22 9.72
N VAL A 36 -8.28 3.82 9.12
CA VAL A 36 -7.78 2.45 9.22
C VAL A 36 -6.69 2.38 10.28
N SER A 37 -7.01 1.80 11.43
CA SER A 37 -6.06 1.65 12.54
C SER A 37 -4.96 0.66 12.19
N VAL A 38 -3.68 1.02 12.43
CA VAL A 38 -2.55 0.17 12.07
C VAL A 38 -2.17 -0.76 13.21
N GLY A 39 -2.29 -2.07 12.95
CA GLY A 39 -1.84 -3.16 13.80
C GLY A 39 -0.65 -3.92 13.19
N THR A 40 0.53 -3.31 13.15
CA THR A 40 1.71 -3.73 12.40
C THR A 40 2.05 -5.22 12.53
N LYS A 41 2.14 -5.73 13.76
CA LYS A 41 2.45 -7.14 14.07
C LYS A 41 1.22 -7.86 14.63
N ALA A 42 0.08 -7.73 13.95
CA ALA A 42 -1.21 -8.28 14.40
C ALA A 42 -1.67 -7.73 15.78
N ALA A 43 -1.27 -6.51 16.11
CA ALA A 43 -1.71 -5.82 17.32
C ALA A 43 -1.62 -4.30 17.12
N VAL A 44 -2.64 -3.57 17.51
CA VAL A 44 -2.58 -2.12 17.65
C VAL A 44 -1.78 -1.78 18.90
N LYS A 45 -0.71 -0.99 18.76
CA LYS A 45 0.22 -0.73 19.85
C LYS A 45 -0.48 -0.11 21.06
N ALA A 46 -0.27 -0.71 22.23
CA ALA A 46 -0.79 -0.29 23.53
C ALA A 46 -2.33 -0.31 23.69
N LEU A 47 -3.07 -0.95 22.78
CA LEU A 47 -4.52 -1.11 22.85
C LEU A 47 -4.92 -2.58 22.66
N THR A 48 -5.91 -3.03 23.41
CA THR A 48 -6.57 -4.33 23.17
C THR A 48 -7.54 -4.22 21.98
N PRO A 49 -7.91 -5.34 21.33
CA PRO A 49 -8.91 -5.32 20.25
C PRO A 49 -10.25 -4.70 20.71
N GLU A 50 -10.67 -4.97 21.94
CA GLU A 50 -11.90 -4.43 22.54
C GLU A 50 -11.82 -2.90 22.69
N GLN A 51 -10.67 -2.38 23.11
CA GLN A 51 -10.44 -0.93 23.19
C GLN A 51 -10.47 -0.28 21.81
N VAL A 52 -9.78 -0.87 20.81
CA VAL A 52 -9.81 -0.38 19.41
C VAL A 52 -11.25 -0.33 18.90
N LYS A 53 -12.04 -1.38 19.17
CA LYS A 53 -13.45 -1.43 18.77
C LYS A 53 -14.29 -0.39 19.51
N SER A 54 -14.08 -0.19 20.81
CA SER A 54 -14.83 0.79 21.62
C SER A 54 -14.55 2.24 21.21
N LEU A 55 -13.40 2.50 20.60
CA LEU A 55 -13.04 3.79 20.00
C LEU A 55 -13.69 4.01 18.61
N GLY A 56 -14.47 3.05 18.12
CA GLY A 56 -15.19 3.17 16.85
C GLY A 56 -14.39 2.76 15.61
N ALA A 57 -13.23 2.12 15.76
CA ALA A 57 -12.52 1.58 14.61
C ALA A 57 -13.31 0.41 14.01
N GLU A 58 -13.59 0.50 12.71
CA GLU A 58 -14.33 -0.54 11.97
C GLU A 58 -13.38 -1.48 11.21
N VAL A 59 -12.14 -1.07 10.97
CA VAL A 59 -11.15 -1.81 10.20
C VAL A 59 -9.76 -1.61 10.77
N VAL A 60 -8.95 -2.67 10.72
CA VAL A 60 -7.52 -2.63 11.08
C VAL A 60 -6.65 -3.06 9.91
N LEU A 61 -5.43 -2.52 9.84
CA LEU A 61 -4.43 -2.91 8.85
C LEU A 61 -3.27 -3.61 9.55
N ALA A 62 -2.88 -4.78 9.04
CA ALA A 62 -1.68 -5.48 9.47
C ALA A 62 -0.62 -5.49 8.35
N ASN A 63 0.66 -5.42 8.71
CA ASN A 63 1.72 -5.29 7.72
C ASN A 63 2.26 -6.66 7.29
N THR A 64 2.10 -6.97 6.01
CA THR A 64 2.52 -8.23 5.36
C THR A 64 3.98 -8.55 5.60
N TYR A 65 4.88 -7.59 5.41
CA TYR A 65 6.32 -7.79 5.61
C TYR A 65 6.68 -8.30 7.01
N HIS A 66 6.15 -7.62 8.04
CA HIS A 66 6.44 -7.99 9.43
C HIS A 66 5.88 -9.37 9.79
N LEU A 67 4.66 -9.65 9.36
CA LEU A 67 3.99 -10.93 9.63
C LEU A 67 4.57 -12.09 8.83
N TYR A 68 5.12 -11.83 7.64
CA TYR A 68 5.86 -12.80 6.85
C TYR A 68 7.15 -13.22 7.55
N LEU A 69 7.91 -12.27 8.10
CA LEU A 69 9.15 -12.56 8.81
C LEU A 69 8.86 -13.20 10.18
N GLU A 70 7.93 -12.66 10.93
CA GLU A 70 7.59 -13.12 12.29
C GLU A 70 6.13 -12.82 12.63
N PRO A 71 5.31 -13.82 12.96
CA PRO A 71 5.65 -15.23 13.23
C PRO A 71 5.69 -16.13 12.00
N GLY A 72 5.45 -15.61 10.79
CA GLY A 72 5.33 -16.33 9.55
C GLY A 72 3.87 -16.56 9.13
N ALA A 73 3.59 -16.34 7.82
CA ALA A 73 2.23 -16.39 7.29
C ALA A 73 1.59 -17.79 7.40
N GLU A 74 2.38 -18.86 7.24
CA GLU A 74 1.89 -20.24 7.40
C GLU A 74 1.46 -20.54 8.85
N ARG A 75 2.18 -20.00 9.83
CA ARG A 75 1.79 -20.13 11.24
C ARG A 75 0.47 -19.41 11.50
N ILE A 76 0.30 -18.18 11.02
CA ILE A 76 -0.96 -17.43 11.15
C ILE A 76 -2.10 -18.20 10.49
N LYS A 77 -1.89 -18.76 9.30
CA LYS A 77 -2.86 -19.62 8.62
C LYS A 77 -3.28 -20.81 9.48
N SER A 78 -2.32 -21.50 10.11
CA SER A 78 -2.60 -22.66 10.96
C SER A 78 -3.44 -22.30 12.21
N PHE A 79 -3.36 -21.05 12.68
CA PHE A 79 -4.23 -20.52 13.72
C PHE A 79 -5.63 -20.13 13.22
N GLY A 80 -5.88 -20.20 11.92
CA GLY A 80 -7.16 -19.84 11.30
C GLY A 80 -7.24 -18.41 10.79
N GLY A 81 -6.08 -17.82 10.45
CA GLY A 81 -5.94 -16.50 9.86
C GLY A 81 -5.83 -15.36 10.88
N LEU A 82 -5.64 -14.14 10.35
CA LEU A 82 -5.41 -12.94 11.17
C LEU A 82 -6.55 -12.63 12.13
N HIS A 83 -7.80 -12.83 11.73
CA HIS A 83 -8.95 -12.54 12.57
C HIS A 83 -8.88 -13.29 13.91
N LYS A 84 -8.57 -14.59 13.87
CA LYS A 84 -8.38 -15.39 15.08
C LYS A 84 -7.09 -15.04 15.79
N PHE A 85 -6.01 -14.84 15.05
CA PHE A 85 -4.69 -14.54 15.62
C PHE A 85 -4.67 -13.20 16.36
N MET A 86 -5.37 -12.17 15.85
CA MET A 86 -5.51 -10.84 16.44
C MET A 86 -6.65 -10.76 17.49
N ASN A 87 -7.51 -11.75 17.59
CA ASN A 87 -8.81 -11.66 18.30
C ASN A 87 -9.65 -10.47 17.81
N TRP A 88 -9.64 -10.21 16.48
CA TRP A 88 -10.37 -9.12 15.86
C TRP A 88 -11.49 -9.68 14.97
N SER A 89 -12.73 -9.35 15.28
CA SER A 89 -13.90 -9.86 14.55
C SER A 89 -14.35 -9.01 13.36
N GLY A 90 -13.82 -7.80 13.23
CA GLY A 90 -14.15 -6.87 12.16
C GLY A 90 -13.26 -7.04 10.92
N PRO A 91 -13.47 -6.21 9.88
CA PRO A 91 -12.65 -6.18 8.68
C PRO A 91 -11.16 -5.99 8.94
N ILE A 92 -10.33 -6.69 8.17
CA ILE A 92 -8.87 -6.57 8.19
C ILE A 92 -8.36 -6.25 6.77
N MET A 93 -7.41 -5.32 6.69
CA MET A 93 -6.57 -5.09 5.52
C MET A 93 -5.14 -5.59 5.76
N THR A 94 -4.47 -6.04 4.70
CA THR A 94 -3.01 -6.18 4.69
C THR A 94 -2.43 -5.33 3.59
N ASP A 95 -1.26 -4.70 3.82
CA ASP A 95 -0.52 -4.06 2.75
C ASP A 95 0.16 -5.09 1.83
N SER A 96 0.77 -4.64 0.72
CA SER A 96 1.51 -5.51 -0.21
C SER A 96 2.82 -6.06 0.38
N GLY A 97 3.36 -5.42 1.42
CA GLY A 97 4.70 -5.64 1.97
C GLY A 97 5.80 -4.88 1.22
N GLY A 98 5.52 -4.31 0.06
CA GLY A 98 6.50 -3.62 -0.78
C GLY A 98 7.20 -2.47 -0.06
N PHE A 99 6.45 -1.54 0.50
CA PHE A 99 7.02 -0.37 1.16
C PHE A 99 8.09 -0.71 2.21
N GLN A 100 7.82 -1.70 3.08
CA GLN A 100 8.76 -2.07 4.15
C GLN A 100 10.03 -2.70 3.58
N VAL A 101 9.91 -3.50 2.53
CA VAL A 101 11.07 -4.08 1.82
C VAL A 101 11.97 -2.96 1.30
N PHE A 102 11.39 -1.95 0.66
CA PHE A 102 12.16 -0.83 0.08
C PHE A 102 12.69 0.12 1.16
N SER A 103 11.87 0.49 2.15
CA SER A 103 12.25 1.49 3.16
C SER A 103 13.27 0.96 4.17
N LEU A 104 13.14 -0.29 4.62
CA LEU A 104 14.08 -0.88 5.59
C LEU A 104 15.39 -1.28 4.90
N GLY A 105 15.36 -1.65 3.63
CA GLY A 105 16.56 -1.89 2.84
C GLY A 105 17.34 -0.60 2.54
N ALA A 106 16.65 0.52 2.39
CA ALA A 106 17.24 1.84 2.21
C ALA A 106 17.70 2.49 3.52
N ALA A 107 17.10 2.12 4.66
CA ALA A 107 17.38 2.75 5.98
C ALA A 107 18.81 2.55 6.48
N TYR A 108 19.55 1.59 5.95
CA TYR A 108 20.99 1.44 6.20
C TYR A 108 21.85 2.29 5.26
N GLY A 109 21.26 3.01 4.29
CA GLY A 109 21.97 3.89 3.36
C GLY A 109 21.30 5.22 3.06
N LYS A 110 19.97 5.28 3.04
CA LYS A 110 19.20 6.52 2.78
C LYS A 110 17.82 6.42 3.45
N GLN A 111 17.37 7.48 4.13
CA GLN A 111 16.03 7.53 4.71
C GLN A 111 14.97 7.64 3.60
N VAL A 112 14.19 6.58 3.40
CA VAL A 112 12.96 6.61 2.58
C VAL A 112 11.78 6.80 3.53
N SER A 113 11.13 7.96 3.44
CA SER A 113 9.86 8.23 4.12
C SER A 113 8.74 8.24 3.11
N LYS A 114 7.57 7.70 3.45
CA LYS A 114 6.35 7.81 2.61
C LYS A 114 5.94 9.26 2.38
N VAL A 115 6.30 10.13 3.31
CA VAL A 115 6.04 11.57 3.25
C VAL A 115 7.37 12.30 3.51
N ALA A 116 7.81 13.10 2.55
CA ALA A 116 9.00 13.92 2.71
C ALA A 116 8.68 15.13 3.61
N ASN A 117 9.39 15.28 4.71
CA ASN A 117 9.35 16.50 5.52
C ASN A 117 10.35 17.52 4.95
N GLN A 118 10.01 18.81 4.92
CA GLN A 118 10.89 19.89 4.45
C GLN A 118 12.30 19.87 5.05
N LYS A 119 12.45 19.36 6.28
CA LYS A 119 13.76 19.19 6.93
C LYS A 119 14.65 18.15 6.23
N ASN A 120 14.05 17.14 5.62
CA ASN A 120 14.79 16.07 4.91
C ASN A 120 15.15 16.47 3.47
N LEU A 121 14.40 17.41 2.87
CA LEU A 121 14.69 17.93 1.52
C LEU A 121 15.90 18.88 1.49
N ARG A 122 16.24 19.53 2.62
CA ARG A 122 17.40 20.46 2.72
C ARG A 122 18.74 19.77 2.95
N ALA A 123 18.78 18.48 3.25
CA ALA A 123 19.99 17.73 3.59
C ALA A 123 20.65 17.02 2.39
N LEU A 124 20.15 17.19 1.17
CA LEU A 124 20.73 16.59 -0.03
C LEU A 124 21.57 17.63 -0.79
N PRO A 125 22.86 17.37 -1.08
CA PRO A 125 23.65 18.26 -1.91
C PRO A 125 23.13 18.26 -3.34
N ALA A 126 22.78 19.46 -3.81
CA ALA A 126 22.51 19.70 -5.23
C ALA A 126 23.85 19.67 -5.99
N SER A 127 24.25 18.53 -6.48
CA SER A 127 25.14 18.43 -7.64
C SER A 127 25.46 16.96 -7.95
N GLY A 128 24.88 16.47 -9.03
CA GLY A 128 25.33 15.25 -9.65
C GLY A 128 26.63 15.45 -10.39
N LEU A 129 27.75 15.09 -9.80
CA LEU A 129 28.97 14.71 -10.50
C LEU A 129 29.61 13.61 -9.66
N ARG A 130 29.45 12.37 -10.13
CA ARG A 130 30.23 11.25 -9.61
C ARG A 130 31.70 11.53 -9.96
N ARG A 131 32.54 11.71 -8.94
CA ARG A 131 33.98 11.57 -9.09
C ARG A 131 34.32 10.08 -8.96
N ASP A 132 35.10 9.57 -9.91
CA ASP A 132 35.53 8.16 -10.03
C ASP A 132 36.52 7.67 -8.93
N GLU A 133 36.51 8.25 -7.73
CA GLU A 133 37.51 7.94 -6.68
C GLU A 133 36.93 7.35 -5.38
N ASP A 134 35.61 7.09 -5.28
CA ASP A 134 35.04 6.45 -4.07
C ASP A 134 34.80 4.94 -4.28
N PHE A 135 35.89 4.19 -4.52
CA PHE A 135 35.86 2.73 -4.63
C PHE A 135 35.99 2.01 -3.27
N PHE A 136 35.79 2.70 -2.14
CA PHE A 136 35.85 2.10 -0.80
C PHE A 136 34.57 2.35 -0.03
N ASP A 137 33.95 1.22 0.42
CA ASP A 137 32.89 1.11 1.44
C ASP A 137 31.48 1.61 1.09
N ALA A 138 30.91 1.18 -0.03
CA ALA A 138 29.46 1.04 -0.11
C ALA A 138 29.08 -0.26 0.60
N ALA A 139 28.50 -0.17 1.81
CA ALA A 139 27.86 -1.31 2.45
C ALA A 139 26.91 -1.98 1.43
N PRO A 140 26.93 -3.31 1.27
CA PRO A 140 26.13 -3.97 0.25
C PRO A 140 24.66 -3.59 0.43
N SER A 141 24.02 -3.09 -0.64
CA SER A 141 22.60 -2.77 -0.62
C SER A 141 21.82 -3.98 -0.10
N LEU A 142 21.11 -3.79 1.02
CA LEU A 142 20.31 -4.85 1.64
C LEU A 142 19.11 -5.25 0.79
N VAL A 143 18.83 -4.51 -0.28
CA VAL A 143 17.70 -4.73 -1.19
C VAL A 143 18.18 -4.70 -2.63
N LYS A 144 17.79 -5.70 -3.40
CA LYS A 144 18.01 -5.77 -4.85
C LYS A 144 16.68 -5.95 -5.56
N ILE A 145 16.32 -4.96 -6.37
CA ILE A 145 15.10 -4.97 -7.20
C ILE A 145 15.43 -5.58 -8.56
N SER A 146 14.54 -6.43 -9.05
CA SER A 146 14.59 -7.04 -10.38
C SER A 146 13.22 -6.93 -11.06
N GLU A 147 13.12 -7.32 -12.31
CA GLU A 147 11.84 -7.39 -13.03
C GLU A 147 10.86 -8.39 -12.38
N ASP A 148 11.38 -9.46 -11.80
CA ASP A 148 10.56 -10.55 -11.26
C ASP A 148 10.17 -10.35 -9.80
N GLY A 149 10.89 -9.52 -9.05
CA GLY A 149 10.63 -9.32 -7.63
C GLY A 149 11.79 -8.66 -6.92
N VAL A 150 11.81 -8.78 -5.60
CA VAL A 150 12.75 -8.08 -4.71
C VAL A 150 13.44 -9.06 -3.78
N SER A 151 14.76 -9.05 -3.77
CA SER A 151 15.59 -9.73 -2.76
C SER A 151 15.93 -8.76 -1.65
N PHE A 152 15.83 -9.20 -0.39
CA PHE A 152 16.22 -8.41 0.77
C PHE A 152 16.73 -9.29 1.90
N ARG A 153 17.49 -8.68 2.82
CA ARG A 153 17.89 -9.35 4.06
C ARG A 153 16.95 -9.00 5.20
N SER A 154 16.53 -10.03 5.94
CA SER A 154 15.72 -9.86 7.15
C SER A 154 16.51 -9.05 8.19
N HIS A 155 15.86 -8.04 8.77
CA HIS A 155 16.41 -7.25 9.86
C HIS A 155 16.40 -8.01 11.21
N ILE A 156 15.74 -9.16 11.27
CA ILE A 156 15.63 -9.99 12.49
C ILE A 156 16.85 -10.90 12.62
N ASP A 157 17.21 -11.60 11.54
CA ASP A 157 18.21 -12.67 11.56
C ASP A 157 19.23 -12.61 10.41
N GLY A 158 19.11 -11.61 9.52
CA GLY A 158 20.00 -11.44 8.37
C GLY A 158 19.75 -12.42 7.21
N SER A 159 18.78 -13.32 7.30
CA SER A 159 18.45 -14.28 6.25
C SER A 159 18.05 -13.58 4.95
N LEU A 160 18.39 -14.20 3.81
CA LEU A 160 18.04 -13.67 2.48
C LEU A 160 16.65 -14.14 2.09
N HIS A 161 15.79 -13.20 1.72
CA HIS A 161 14.45 -13.44 1.25
C HIS A 161 14.28 -12.93 -0.18
N TYR A 162 13.33 -13.55 -0.90
CA TYR A 162 12.91 -13.11 -2.23
C TYR A 162 11.39 -13.09 -2.30
N ILE A 163 10.83 -11.93 -2.63
CA ILE A 163 9.38 -11.73 -2.77
C ILE A 163 9.10 -11.32 -4.21
N THR A 164 8.20 -12.07 -4.85
CA THR A 164 7.60 -11.74 -6.15
C THR A 164 6.15 -11.29 -5.94
N PRO A 165 5.47 -10.74 -6.95
CA PRO A 165 4.04 -10.45 -6.89
C PRO A 165 3.21 -11.67 -6.45
N GLU A 166 3.51 -12.84 -6.98
CA GLU A 166 2.82 -14.09 -6.64
C GLU A 166 3.04 -14.48 -5.18
N LYS A 167 4.28 -14.32 -4.70
CA LYS A 167 4.62 -14.62 -3.30
C LYS A 167 3.95 -13.65 -2.33
N SER A 168 3.88 -12.35 -2.66
CA SER A 168 3.14 -11.38 -1.86
C SER A 168 1.65 -11.76 -1.75
N ILE A 169 1.01 -12.12 -2.85
CA ILE A 169 -0.39 -12.57 -2.86
C ILE A 169 -0.56 -13.87 -2.05
N GLU A 170 0.34 -14.84 -2.20
CA GLU A 170 0.31 -16.08 -1.39
C GLU A 170 0.38 -15.78 0.11
N ILE A 171 1.30 -14.90 0.52
CA ILE A 171 1.44 -14.50 1.93
C ILE A 171 0.13 -13.87 2.42
N GLN A 172 -0.43 -12.91 1.70
CA GLN A 172 -1.67 -12.23 2.08
C GLN A 172 -2.88 -13.18 2.09
N HIS A 173 -2.93 -14.16 1.19
CA HIS A 173 -3.94 -15.23 1.22
C HIS A 173 -3.83 -16.08 2.49
N ASN A 174 -2.61 -16.42 2.90
CA ASN A 174 -2.37 -17.18 4.13
C ASN A 174 -2.67 -16.37 5.40
N LEU A 175 -2.44 -15.06 5.37
CA LEU A 175 -2.84 -14.14 6.44
C LEU A 175 -4.37 -14.06 6.57
N GLY A 176 -5.13 -14.15 5.48
CA GLY A 176 -6.60 -14.25 5.51
C GLY A 176 -7.31 -12.93 5.80
N ALA A 177 -6.75 -11.78 5.39
CA ALA A 177 -7.41 -10.48 5.48
C ALA A 177 -8.58 -10.35 4.49
N ASP A 178 -9.54 -9.47 4.74
CA ASP A 178 -10.65 -9.20 3.82
C ASP A 178 -10.21 -8.42 2.58
N ILE A 179 -9.25 -7.52 2.74
CA ILE A 179 -8.73 -6.64 1.69
C ILE A 179 -7.21 -6.80 1.64
N ILE A 180 -6.71 -7.10 0.47
CA ILE A 180 -5.29 -7.27 0.18
C ILE A 180 -4.86 -6.35 -0.96
N PHE A 181 -3.57 -6.10 -1.11
CA PHE A 181 -3.03 -5.20 -2.12
C PHE A 181 -2.09 -5.90 -3.08
N ALA A 182 -2.14 -5.49 -4.35
CA ALA A 182 -1.18 -5.91 -5.35
C ALA A 182 0.23 -5.46 -4.97
N PHE A 183 1.24 -6.27 -5.29
CA PHE A 183 2.64 -5.94 -5.02
C PHE A 183 3.07 -4.77 -5.89
N ASP A 184 3.75 -3.79 -5.28
CA ASP A 184 4.14 -2.53 -5.90
C ASP A 184 5.54 -2.10 -5.49
N GLU A 185 6.17 -1.27 -6.30
CA GLU A 185 7.41 -0.58 -5.96
C GLU A 185 7.11 0.84 -5.51
N CYS A 186 7.29 1.09 -4.22
CA CYS A 186 7.17 2.41 -3.64
C CYS A 186 8.54 3.12 -3.70
N THR A 187 8.66 4.14 -4.53
CA THR A 187 9.89 4.92 -4.69
C THR A 187 10.01 6.03 -3.66
N SER A 188 11.23 6.59 -3.51
CA SER A 188 11.40 7.84 -2.78
C SER A 188 10.80 9.02 -3.57
N PRO A 189 10.18 10.03 -2.91
CA PRO A 189 9.69 11.22 -3.61
C PRO A 189 10.81 12.10 -4.20
N THR A 190 12.06 11.79 -3.88
CA THR A 190 13.27 12.51 -4.36
C THR A 190 13.98 11.77 -5.50
N GLU A 191 13.49 10.62 -5.94
CA GLU A 191 14.04 9.92 -7.10
C GLU A 191 13.80 10.73 -8.38
N ASP A 192 14.71 10.60 -9.35
CA ASP A 192 14.55 11.27 -10.63
C ASP A 192 13.35 10.72 -11.43
N PHE A 193 12.89 11.51 -12.41
CA PHE A 193 11.71 11.18 -13.20
C PHE A 193 11.88 9.85 -13.96
N ARG A 194 13.07 9.57 -14.50
CA ARG A 194 13.33 8.35 -15.26
C ARG A 194 13.19 7.11 -14.38
N TYR A 195 13.77 7.14 -13.17
CA TYR A 195 13.62 6.03 -12.24
C TYR A 195 12.17 5.88 -11.77
N GLN A 196 11.46 6.99 -11.50
CA GLN A 196 10.03 6.98 -11.17
C GLN A 196 9.21 6.29 -12.29
N GLU A 197 9.52 6.57 -13.54
CA GLU A 197 8.87 5.96 -14.69
C GLU A 197 9.17 4.45 -14.81
N GLU A 198 10.44 4.05 -14.68
CA GLU A 198 10.86 2.64 -14.69
C GLU A 198 10.19 1.83 -13.56
N ALA A 199 10.14 2.37 -12.35
CA ALA A 199 9.47 1.77 -11.19
C ALA A 199 7.96 1.66 -11.39
N LEU A 200 7.34 2.68 -12.01
CA LEU A 200 5.92 2.67 -12.35
C LEU A 200 5.58 1.54 -13.32
N GLU A 201 6.34 1.40 -14.40
CA GLU A 201 6.14 0.34 -15.38
C GLU A 201 6.34 -1.06 -14.76
N ARG A 202 7.29 -1.22 -13.83
CA ARG A 202 7.48 -2.44 -13.06
C ARG A 202 6.27 -2.71 -12.16
N THR A 203 5.79 -1.70 -11.44
CA THR A 203 4.56 -1.78 -10.64
C THR A 203 3.36 -2.21 -11.48
N HIS A 204 3.22 -1.70 -12.71
CA HIS A 204 2.15 -2.10 -13.62
C HIS A 204 2.22 -3.58 -14.01
N ARG A 205 3.41 -4.10 -14.33
CA ARG A 205 3.62 -5.52 -14.62
C ARG A 205 3.33 -6.40 -13.40
N TRP A 206 3.79 -5.99 -12.21
CA TRP A 206 3.53 -6.68 -10.96
C TRP A 206 2.06 -6.68 -10.55
N ALA A 207 1.35 -5.58 -10.79
CA ALA A 207 -0.09 -5.48 -10.55
C ALA A 207 -0.87 -6.49 -11.40
N ARG A 208 -0.52 -6.65 -12.68
CA ARG A 208 -1.13 -7.65 -13.56
C ARG A 208 -0.88 -9.07 -13.05
N ARG A 209 0.37 -9.42 -12.72
CA ARG A 209 0.75 -10.72 -12.17
C ARG A 209 0.03 -11.02 -10.86
N SER A 210 -0.05 -10.03 -9.94
CA SER A 210 -0.81 -10.15 -8.69
C SER A 210 -2.27 -10.48 -8.95
N LEU A 211 -2.90 -9.78 -9.89
CA LEU A 211 -4.31 -9.98 -10.25
C LEU A 211 -4.55 -11.36 -10.86
N GLU A 212 -3.68 -11.83 -11.74
CA GLU A 212 -3.76 -13.13 -12.39
C GLU A 212 -3.70 -14.26 -11.34
N VAL A 213 -2.72 -14.22 -10.45
CA VAL A 213 -2.59 -15.23 -9.39
C VAL A 213 -3.76 -15.20 -8.41
N HIS A 214 -4.21 -14.00 -8.03
CA HIS A 214 -5.37 -13.87 -7.13
C HIS A 214 -6.62 -14.51 -7.73
N LYS A 215 -6.92 -14.26 -8.99
CA LYS A 215 -8.10 -14.83 -9.71
C LYS A 215 -8.11 -16.34 -9.76
N LEU A 216 -6.94 -16.97 -9.82
CA LEU A 216 -6.82 -18.44 -9.89
C LEU A 216 -7.06 -19.14 -8.54
N LYS A 217 -7.11 -18.38 -7.44
CA LYS A 217 -7.25 -18.95 -6.09
C LYS A 217 -8.68 -18.81 -5.56
N VAL A 218 -9.10 -19.78 -4.74
CA VAL A 218 -10.41 -19.76 -4.07
C VAL A 218 -10.59 -18.52 -3.18
N ASN A 219 -9.51 -17.99 -2.67
CA ASN A 219 -9.47 -16.76 -1.85
C ASN A 219 -10.08 -15.54 -2.57
N SER A 220 -10.03 -15.48 -3.90
CA SER A 220 -10.66 -14.40 -4.68
C SER A 220 -12.18 -14.27 -4.49
N LYS A 221 -12.82 -15.28 -3.89
CA LYS A 221 -14.24 -15.23 -3.55
C LYS A 221 -14.54 -14.53 -2.22
N THR A 222 -13.55 -14.45 -1.32
CA THR A 222 -13.70 -13.92 0.04
C THR A 222 -12.76 -12.76 0.36
N GLN A 223 -11.65 -12.65 -0.36
CA GLN A 223 -10.69 -11.57 -0.22
C GLN A 223 -10.75 -10.65 -1.43
N ALA A 224 -10.82 -9.35 -1.21
CA ALA A 224 -10.77 -8.36 -2.26
C ALA A 224 -9.33 -7.95 -2.55
N LEU A 225 -8.99 -7.77 -3.82
CA LEU A 225 -7.68 -7.29 -4.25
C LEU A 225 -7.78 -5.84 -4.72
N PHE A 226 -6.96 -4.96 -4.12
CA PHE A 226 -6.81 -3.56 -4.52
C PHE A 226 -5.53 -3.36 -5.32
N GLY A 227 -5.63 -2.65 -6.45
CA GLY A 227 -4.47 -2.18 -7.21
C GLY A 227 -3.88 -0.92 -6.57
N ILE A 228 -2.56 -0.72 -6.63
CA ILE A 228 -1.90 0.45 -6.06
C ILE A 228 -1.47 1.42 -7.16
N VAL A 229 -1.96 2.66 -7.07
CA VAL A 229 -1.53 3.77 -7.94
C VAL A 229 -0.27 4.39 -7.36
N GLN A 230 0.83 4.38 -8.13
CA GLN A 230 2.08 5.04 -7.84
C GLN A 230 2.33 6.20 -8.80
N GLY A 231 3.50 6.83 -8.81
CA GLY A 231 3.87 7.90 -9.74
C GLY A 231 4.47 9.14 -9.07
N GLY A 232 4.91 9.02 -7.82
CA GLY A 232 5.62 10.09 -7.11
C GLY A 232 4.83 11.39 -7.04
N ARG A 233 5.49 12.50 -7.34
CA ARG A 233 4.95 13.87 -7.37
C ARG A 233 4.53 14.32 -8.78
N GLU A 234 4.55 13.40 -9.76
CA GLU A 234 4.39 13.71 -11.17
C GLU A 234 2.95 13.45 -11.63
N GLU A 235 2.23 14.49 -12.06
CA GLU A 235 0.84 14.38 -12.54
C GLU A 235 0.69 13.34 -13.65
N SER A 236 1.59 13.40 -14.64
CA SER A 236 1.57 12.50 -15.80
C SER A 236 1.71 11.04 -15.39
N LEU A 237 2.61 10.73 -14.45
CA LEU A 237 2.81 9.38 -13.94
C LEU A 237 1.63 8.91 -13.09
N ARG A 238 1.08 9.78 -12.23
CA ARG A 238 -0.10 9.48 -11.41
C ARG A 238 -1.32 9.16 -12.27
N LYS A 239 -1.61 9.98 -13.27
CA LYS A 239 -2.73 9.75 -14.20
C LYS A 239 -2.52 8.48 -15.01
N ARG A 240 -1.33 8.26 -15.58
CA ARG A 240 -0.98 7.03 -16.31
C ARG A 240 -1.15 5.78 -15.44
N SER A 241 -0.72 5.84 -14.18
CA SER A 241 -0.91 4.74 -13.23
C SER A 241 -2.38 4.48 -12.95
N ALA A 242 -3.16 5.52 -12.69
CA ALA A 242 -4.59 5.42 -12.43
C ALA A 242 -5.35 4.83 -13.64
N GLU A 243 -5.04 5.29 -14.85
CA GLU A 243 -5.59 4.76 -16.12
C GLU A 243 -5.26 3.27 -16.30
N PHE A 244 -4.00 2.89 -16.06
CA PHE A 244 -3.58 1.50 -16.16
C PHE A 244 -4.32 0.62 -15.15
N MET A 245 -4.37 1.02 -13.87
CA MET A 245 -5.06 0.24 -12.84
C MET A 245 -6.57 0.16 -13.12
N ALA A 246 -7.18 1.23 -13.60
CA ALA A 246 -8.58 1.23 -14.02
C ALA A 246 -8.83 0.31 -15.21
N SER A 247 -7.91 0.25 -16.19
CA SER A 247 -8.02 -0.63 -17.36
C SER A 247 -7.99 -2.12 -17.02
N LEU A 248 -7.32 -2.50 -15.92
CA LEU A 248 -7.32 -3.85 -15.38
C LEU A 248 -8.59 -4.18 -14.57
N SER A 249 -9.53 -3.24 -14.49
CA SER A 249 -10.75 -3.35 -13.68
C SER A 249 -12.02 -3.26 -14.54
N PRO A 250 -12.19 -4.10 -15.57
CA PRO A 250 -13.45 -4.16 -16.31
C PRO A 250 -14.59 -4.59 -15.37
N PRO A 251 -15.88 -4.38 -15.74
CA PRO A 251 -17.03 -4.66 -14.90
C PRO A 251 -17.08 -6.05 -14.26
N ALA A 252 -16.41 -7.04 -14.88
CA ALA A 252 -16.27 -8.39 -14.33
C ALA A 252 -14.79 -8.79 -14.25
N GLY A 253 -14.27 -8.92 -13.01
CA GLY A 253 -13.01 -9.62 -12.76
C GLY A 253 -11.72 -8.79 -12.79
N GLY A 254 -11.77 -7.49 -12.42
CA GLY A 254 -10.59 -6.66 -12.17
C GLY A 254 -10.32 -6.42 -10.69
N PHE A 255 -9.59 -5.35 -10.37
CA PHE A 255 -9.41 -4.90 -8.99
C PHE A 255 -10.73 -4.50 -8.35
N ASP A 256 -10.92 -4.87 -7.08
CA ASP A 256 -12.11 -4.54 -6.30
C ASP A 256 -12.10 -3.09 -5.79
N GLY A 257 -10.90 -2.50 -5.70
CA GLY A 257 -10.66 -1.14 -5.26
C GLY A 257 -9.25 -0.71 -5.56
N PHE A 258 -8.85 0.47 -5.06
CA PHE A 258 -7.55 1.06 -5.34
C PHE A 258 -6.90 1.61 -4.09
N GLY A 259 -5.59 1.37 -3.96
CA GLY A 259 -4.71 2.08 -3.06
C GLY A 259 -4.11 3.29 -3.77
N ILE A 260 -4.08 4.44 -3.09
CA ILE A 260 -3.32 5.60 -3.54
C ILE A 260 -2.01 5.55 -2.78
N GLY A 261 -0.93 5.17 -3.48
CA GLY A 261 0.39 5.00 -2.90
C GLY A 261 1.06 6.34 -2.57
N GLY A 262 2.01 6.28 -1.64
CA GLY A 262 2.80 7.43 -1.20
C GLY A 262 3.77 7.95 -2.28
N SER A 263 4.97 8.34 -1.85
CA SER A 263 6.00 8.98 -2.67
C SER A 263 5.67 10.41 -3.09
N PHE A 264 5.00 11.16 -2.21
CA PHE A 264 4.80 12.60 -2.36
C PHE A 264 5.05 13.31 -1.02
N ALA A 265 5.28 14.61 -1.07
CA ALA A 265 5.37 15.41 0.14
C ALA A 265 3.97 15.68 0.71
N LYS A 266 3.88 16.00 2.00
CA LYS A 266 2.59 16.23 2.67
C LYS A 266 1.80 17.36 2.01
N GLU A 267 2.49 18.41 1.59
CA GLU A 267 1.96 19.56 0.85
C GLU A 267 1.41 19.22 -0.55
N ASP A 268 1.84 18.11 -1.14
CA ASP A 268 1.37 17.65 -2.47
C ASP A 268 0.16 16.71 -2.37
N MET A 269 -0.25 16.34 -1.16
CA MET A 269 -1.25 15.29 -0.92
C MET A 269 -2.58 15.59 -1.62
N GLU A 270 -3.13 16.79 -1.42
CA GLU A 270 -4.38 17.21 -2.04
C GLU A 270 -4.32 17.08 -3.57
N THR A 271 -3.25 17.60 -4.16
CA THR A 271 -3.06 17.61 -5.61
C THR A 271 -2.89 16.20 -6.16
N ALA A 272 -2.06 15.36 -5.53
CA ALA A 272 -1.84 13.98 -5.95
C ALA A 272 -3.11 13.14 -5.87
N VAL A 273 -3.90 13.30 -4.80
CA VAL A 273 -5.18 12.60 -4.62
C VAL A 273 -6.21 13.06 -5.66
N LYS A 274 -6.24 14.37 -5.96
CA LYS A 274 -7.13 14.94 -6.99
C LYS A 274 -6.85 14.33 -8.35
N TRP A 275 -5.60 14.32 -8.83
CA TRP A 275 -5.22 13.76 -10.14
C TRP A 275 -5.66 12.30 -10.29
N VAL A 276 -5.46 11.50 -9.25
CA VAL A 276 -5.86 10.09 -9.25
C VAL A 276 -7.39 9.95 -9.24
N ASN A 277 -8.08 10.79 -8.48
CA ASN A 277 -9.54 10.76 -8.37
C ASN A 277 -10.27 11.21 -9.64
N GLU A 278 -9.63 12.01 -10.49
CA GLU A 278 -10.15 12.40 -11.81
C GLU A 278 -10.26 11.19 -12.76
N VAL A 279 -9.41 10.19 -12.58
CA VAL A 279 -9.26 9.05 -13.51
C VAL A 279 -9.94 7.78 -12.98
N LEU A 280 -9.77 7.44 -11.70
CA LEU A 280 -10.26 6.18 -11.15
C LEU A 280 -11.80 6.05 -11.19
N PRO A 281 -12.34 4.84 -11.46
CA PRO A 281 -13.76 4.55 -11.44
C PRO A 281 -14.43 4.99 -10.14
N LYS A 282 -15.51 5.76 -10.23
CA LYS A 282 -16.14 6.39 -9.06
C LYS A 282 -16.83 5.39 -8.14
N GLU A 283 -17.31 4.29 -8.69
CA GLU A 283 -18.01 3.20 -7.99
C GLU A 283 -17.06 2.25 -7.23
N LYS A 284 -15.75 2.43 -7.33
CA LYS A 284 -14.77 1.61 -6.61
C LYS A 284 -14.27 2.33 -5.34
N PRO A 285 -14.05 1.61 -4.23
CA PRO A 285 -13.47 2.16 -3.01
C PRO A 285 -12.00 2.54 -3.22
N ARG A 286 -11.52 3.49 -2.41
CA ARG A 286 -10.13 3.95 -2.42
C ARG A 286 -9.58 3.98 -1.00
N HIS A 287 -8.31 3.63 -0.86
CA HIS A 287 -7.56 3.72 0.39
C HIS A 287 -6.31 4.58 0.18
N LEU A 288 -6.16 5.66 0.95
CA LEU A 288 -4.97 6.50 0.92
C LEU A 288 -3.91 5.89 1.85
N LEU A 289 -2.81 5.40 1.26
CA LEU A 289 -1.77 4.65 1.98
C LEU A 289 -0.79 5.59 2.69
N GLY A 290 -0.53 5.28 3.98
CA GLY A 290 0.53 5.93 4.73
C GLY A 290 0.24 7.34 5.23
N ILE A 291 -0.99 7.80 5.13
CA ILE A 291 -1.51 9.07 5.64
C ILE A 291 -2.49 8.77 6.77
N GLY A 292 -2.51 9.57 7.82
CA GLY A 292 -3.43 9.36 8.93
C GLY A 292 -3.01 10.02 10.23
N GLU A 293 -2.14 11.01 10.20
CA GLU A 293 -1.98 11.89 11.35
C GLU A 293 -3.24 12.75 11.52
N PRO A 294 -3.60 13.15 12.76
CA PRO A 294 -4.82 13.92 12.99
C PRO A 294 -4.95 15.17 12.14
N GLU A 295 -3.83 15.84 11.85
CA GLU A 295 -3.79 17.04 11.02
C GLU A 295 -4.13 16.77 9.55
N ASP A 296 -3.82 15.57 9.05
CA ASP A 296 -4.12 15.18 7.65
C ASP A 296 -5.63 15.07 7.39
N LEU A 297 -6.44 14.91 8.44
CA LEU A 297 -7.90 14.81 8.33
C LEU A 297 -8.57 16.18 8.11
N PHE A 298 -7.84 17.27 8.34
CA PHE A 298 -8.34 18.65 8.22
C PHE A 298 -7.75 19.40 7.02
N MET A 299 -6.88 18.77 6.26
CA MET A 299 -6.32 19.28 5.00
C MET A 299 -7.19 18.86 3.81
#